data_bf9518c3a3758289af12f325d04f5a1d
#
_entry.id   bf9518c3a3758289af12f325d04f5a1d
#
_cell.length_a   1.000
_cell.length_b   1.000
_cell.length_c   1.000
_cell.angle_alpha   90.00
_cell.angle_beta   90.00
_cell.angle_gamma   90.00
#
_symmetry.space_group_name_H-M   'P 1'
#
loop_
_entity.id
_entity.type
_entity.pdbx_description
1 polymer ?
#
loop_
_entity_poly.entity_id
_entity_poly.type
_entity_poly.pdbx_seq_one_letter_code
_entity_poly.pdbx_strand_id
1 'polypeptide(L)'
;MEKAREIAWKRTRKEVKDGIQTIQYQINTLMTTNGQSPFVTLFMYFQPDYEYAKEAALITEEILRQRIKGVKNEADVYITPAFPKLIYVLDEHNVTPDSPYYYLTELAAQCTAKRMYPDYISAKKMKENYSGNVFSPMGCRSFLSPWKDENGEYKFDGRFNIGVVSLNLPQIGILARGSEERYFEILDKRLELAEKALMLRYELLKDVVSDVSPIHWQHGAIARLKKGEKIAKFLTGGYATISLGYIGIYEATRLITGESNTGEKGRVFAMKIMDRLNAAVDEWRVKHNMGFALYGTPAESLTHRFSSLDRARFGIIEDITDKGYYTNSYHVSVREEINVFDKFSFESEFQKKSTGGCISYAEIPNMTNNIPAVLTMIQYIYDHISYAEFNTKSDYCHECGFDGEIKVNEHNEWECPRCHNTNRDKLTVIRRTCGYLGENFWNEGRTKEIKDRVMHI
;
A
#
# COMPACT_ATOMS: atom_id res chain seq x y z
N MET A 1 41.06 -12.78 -22.84
CA MET A 1 40.24 -11.71 -22.21
C MET A 1 38.80 -12.12 -22.09
N GLU A 2 38.18 -12.67 -23.12
CA GLU A 2 36.73 -13.08 -23.11
C GLU A 2 36.39 -14.10 -22.02
N LYS A 3 37.17 -15.20 -21.93
CA LYS A 3 37.02 -16.21 -20.88
C LYS A 3 37.15 -15.65 -19.44
N ALA A 4 38.00 -14.65 -19.26
CA ALA A 4 38.16 -14.01 -17.95
C ALA A 4 36.92 -13.15 -17.60
N ARG A 5 36.35 -12.44 -18.57
CA ARG A 5 35.10 -11.68 -18.41
C ARG A 5 33.92 -12.60 -18.11
N GLU A 6 33.84 -13.73 -18.80
CA GLU A 6 32.77 -14.73 -18.54
C GLU A 6 32.85 -15.28 -17.11
N ILE A 7 34.07 -15.64 -16.66
CA ILE A 7 34.28 -16.12 -15.29
C ILE A 7 33.97 -15.03 -14.28
N ALA A 8 34.40 -13.80 -14.51
CA ALA A 8 34.11 -12.66 -13.63
C ALA A 8 32.57 -12.46 -13.51
N TRP A 9 31.87 -12.44 -14.65
CA TRP A 9 30.43 -12.27 -14.69
C TRP A 9 29.67 -13.40 -13.96
N LYS A 10 30.12 -14.65 -14.13
CA LYS A 10 29.54 -15.79 -13.39
C LYS A 10 29.73 -15.66 -11.87
N ARG A 11 30.88 -15.17 -11.43
CA ARG A 11 31.17 -14.92 -10.00
C ARG A 11 30.31 -13.78 -9.48
N THR A 12 30.23 -12.67 -10.20
CA THR A 12 29.37 -11.53 -9.85
C THR A 12 27.92 -11.94 -9.69
N ARG A 13 27.35 -12.70 -10.66
CA ARG A 13 25.98 -13.24 -10.52
C ARG A 13 25.81 -14.09 -9.27
N LYS A 14 26.79 -14.91 -8.94
CA LYS A 14 26.73 -15.73 -7.72
C LYS A 14 26.74 -14.85 -6.47
N GLU A 15 27.58 -13.85 -6.39
CA GLU A 15 27.65 -12.92 -5.25
C GLU A 15 26.35 -12.11 -5.11
N VAL A 16 25.80 -11.60 -6.20
CA VAL A 16 24.49 -10.90 -6.18
C VAL A 16 23.40 -11.82 -5.64
N LYS A 17 23.32 -13.06 -6.15
CA LYS A 17 22.37 -14.06 -5.68
C LYS A 17 22.50 -14.33 -4.17
N ASP A 18 23.72 -14.59 -3.71
CA ASP A 18 24.00 -14.90 -2.30
C ASP A 18 23.70 -13.67 -1.41
N GLY A 19 24.03 -12.47 -1.91
CA GLY A 19 23.71 -11.20 -1.24
C GLY A 19 22.21 -10.95 -1.09
N ILE A 20 21.42 -11.16 -2.16
CA ILE A 20 19.96 -11.01 -2.11
C ILE A 20 19.32 -12.03 -1.17
N GLN A 21 19.81 -13.28 -1.17
CA GLN A 21 19.35 -14.29 -0.24
C GLN A 21 19.64 -13.89 1.21
N THR A 22 20.83 -13.35 1.47
CA THR A 22 21.24 -12.85 2.78
C THR A 22 20.35 -11.70 3.24
N ILE A 23 20.09 -10.70 2.39
CA ILE A 23 19.19 -9.57 2.68
C ILE A 23 17.79 -10.10 3.03
N GLN A 24 17.23 -10.98 2.21
CA GLN A 24 15.91 -11.56 2.45
C GLN A 24 15.84 -12.31 3.77
N TYR A 25 16.85 -13.11 4.09
CA TYR A 25 16.93 -13.85 5.36
C TYR A 25 17.06 -12.89 6.55
N GLN A 26 17.98 -11.93 6.50
CA GLN A 26 18.21 -10.98 7.59
C GLN A 26 16.95 -10.16 7.91
N ILE A 27 16.25 -9.65 6.91
CA ILE A 27 15.04 -8.87 7.12
C ILE A 27 13.95 -9.70 7.83
N ASN A 28 13.82 -10.98 7.49
CA ASN A 28 12.79 -11.84 8.09
C ASN A 28 13.16 -12.39 9.47
N THR A 29 14.46 -12.37 9.83
CA THR A 29 14.93 -12.86 11.14
C THR A 29 15.19 -11.73 12.14
N LEU A 30 15.30 -10.47 11.68
CA LEU A 30 15.48 -9.32 12.55
C LEU A 30 14.16 -8.88 13.15
N MET A 31 14.19 -8.55 14.44
CA MET A 31 13.08 -7.91 15.13
C MET A 31 13.53 -6.56 15.68
N THR A 32 12.65 -5.57 15.63
CA THR A 32 12.83 -4.30 16.34
C THR A 32 12.67 -4.53 17.84
N THR A 33 13.08 -3.57 18.65
CA THR A 33 12.89 -3.60 20.12
C THR A 33 11.42 -3.74 20.53
N ASN A 34 10.50 -3.41 19.65
CA ASN A 34 9.05 -3.53 19.87
C ASN A 34 8.49 -4.87 19.35
N GLY A 35 9.33 -5.83 18.97
CA GLY A 35 8.90 -7.15 18.47
C GLY A 35 8.29 -7.14 17.07
N GLN A 36 8.56 -6.12 16.25
CA GLN A 36 8.10 -6.03 14.87
C GLN A 36 9.23 -6.31 13.88
N SER A 37 8.92 -6.93 12.77
CA SER A 37 9.86 -7.04 11.64
C SER A 37 10.17 -5.66 11.05
N PRO A 38 11.41 -5.40 10.59
CA PRO A 38 11.75 -4.17 9.90
C PRO A 38 10.87 -3.97 8.65
N PHE A 39 10.25 -2.80 8.53
CA PHE A 39 9.42 -2.46 7.37
C PHE A 39 10.31 -1.95 6.23
N VAL A 40 10.91 -2.88 5.51
CA VAL A 40 11.85 -2.59 4.41
C VAL A 40 11.16 -2.73 3.07
N THR A 41 11.37 -1.76 2.19
CA THR A 41 10.91 -1.77 0.80
C THR A 41 12.10 -1.77 -0.15
N LEU A 42 12.10 -2.67 -1.13
CA LEU A 42 13.02 -2.62 -2.27
C LEU A 42 12.27 -2.01 -3.46
N PHE A 43 12.69 -0.83 -3.86
CA PHE A 43 12.10 -0.07 -4.95
C PHE A 43 12.91 -0.26 -6.23
N MET A 44 12.41 -1.11 -7.13
CA MET A 44 13.09 -1.51 -8.36
C MET A 44 12.70 -0.56 -9.50
N TYR A 45 13.44 0.54 -9.59
CA TYR A 45 13.32 1.54 -10.65
C TYR A 45 14.70 1.89 -11.19
N PHE A 46 14.87 1.78 -12.48
CA PHE A 46 16.10 2.18 -13.17
C PHE A 46 15.75 2.67 -14.58
N GLN A 47 16.59 3.55 -15.11
CA GLN A 47 16.45 4.09 -16.45
C GLN A 47 17.59 3.55 -17.33
N PRO A 48 17.36 3.32 -18.63
CA PRO A 48 18.37 2.73 -19.52
C PRO A 48 19.62 3.59 -19.73
N ASP A 49 19.50 4.89 -19.59
CA ASP A 49 20.58 5.87 -19.64
C ASP A 49 21.38 5.96 -18.33
N TYR A 50 20.93 5.28 -17.27
CA TYR A 50 21.67 5.17 -16.03
C TYR A 50 22.95 4.36 -16.26
N GLU A 51 24.10 4.87 -15.80
CA GLU A 51 25.42 4.27 -15.98
C GLU A 51 25.46 2.78 -15.61
N TYR A 52 24.73 2.40 -14.54
CA TYR A 52 24.67 1.04 -14.00
C TYR A 52 23.35 0.32 -14.30
N ALA A 53 22.69 0.63 -15.42
CA ALA A 53 21.40 0.04 -15.77
C ALA A 53 21.45 -1.50 -15.88
N LYS A 54 22.55 -2.06 -16.40
CA LYS A 54 22.75 -3.51 -16.54
C LYS A 54 22.90 -4.20 -15.18
N GLU A 55 23.63 -3.58 -14.28
CA GLU A 55 23.85 -4.06 -12.91
C GLU A 55 22.54 -3.95 -12.10
N ALA A 56 21.80 -2.86 -12.24
CA ALA A 56 20.49 -2.69 -11.63
C ALA A 56 19.48 -3.74 -12.16
N ALA A 57 19.50 -4.02 -13.46
CA ALA A 57 18.68 -5.06 -14.06
C ALA A 57 19.03 -6.46 -13.52
N LEU A 58 20.34 -6.78 -13.38
CA LEU A 58 20.80 -8.03 -12.77
C LEU A 58 20.34 -8.17 -11.32
N ILE A 59 20.47 -7.11 -10.53
CA ILE A 59 20.01 -7.10 -9.12
C ILE A 59 18.49 -7.31 -9.07
N THR A 60 17.73 -6.61 -9.91
CA THR A 60 16.27 -6.75 -10.02
C THR A 60 15.88 -8.18 -10.41
N GLU A 61 16.55 -8.76 -11.40
CA GLU A 61 16.35 -10.16 -11.81
C GLU A 61 16.54 -11.12 -10.62
N GLU A 62 17.64 -10.98 -9.89
CA GLU A 62 17.90 -11.86 -8.74
C GLU A 62 16.96 -11.62 -7.57
N ILE A 63 16.52 -10.40 -7.29
CA ILE A 63 15.48 -10.11 -6.29
C ILE A 63 14.20 -10.90 -6.63
N LEU A 64 13.73 -10.82 -7.87
CA LEU A 64 12.53 -11.52 -8.32
C LEU A 64 12.71 -13.04 -8.27
N ARG A 65 13.84 -13.58 -8.74
CA ARG A 65 14.14 -15.03 -8.68
C ARG A 65 14.18 -15.56 -7.26
N GLN A 66 14.83 -14.86 -6.33
CA GLN A 66 14.88 -15.27 -4.94
C GLN A 66 13.50 -15.16 -4.27
N ARG A 67 12.69 -14.15 -4.64
CA ARG A 67 11.30 -14.06 -4.17
C ARG A 67 10.43 -15.21 -4.71
N ILE A 68 10.55 -15.59 -5.97
CA ILE A 68 9.85 -16.75 -6.55
C ILE A 68 10.19 -18.02 -5.78
N LYS A 69 11.46 -18.21 -5.43
CA LYS A 69 11.90 -19.34 -4.61
C LYS A 69 11.26 -19.31 -3.21
N GLY A 70 11.20 -18.14 -2.58
CA GLY A 70 10.70 -17.96 -1.21
C GLY A 70 11.77 -18.18 -0.15
N VAL A 71 11.35 -18.21 1.11
CA VAL A 71 12.19 -18.46 2.29
C VAL A 71 11.76 -19.75 2.92
N LYS A 72 12.71 -20.58 3.35
CA LYS A 72 12.42 -21.79 4.13
C LYS A 72 12.00 -21.44 5.55
N ASN A 73 10.90 -22.01 5.96
CA ASN A 73 10.46 -21.96 7.36
C ASN A 73 11.08 -23.11 8.18
N GLU A 74 10.70 -23.22 9.46
CA GLU A 74 11.19 -24.26 10.38
C GLU A 74 10.86 -25.70 9.94
N ALA A 75 9.81 -25.87 9.13
CA ALA A 75 9.43 -27.15 8.55
C ALA A 75 10.14 -27.47 7.22
N ASP A 76 11.19 -26.72 6.86
CA ASP A 76 11.97 -26.83 5.61
C ASP A 76 11.15 -26.61 4.33
N VAL A 77 9.99 -25.92 4.45
CA VAL A 77 9.10 -25.59 3.35
C VAL A 77 9.33 -24.16 2.88
N TYR A 78 9.38 -23.94 1.57
CA TYR A 78 9.49 -22.60 0.98
C TYR A 78 8.15 -21.88 1.03
N ILE A 79 8.06 -20.85 1.85
CA ILE A 79 6.89 -19.97 2.00
C ILE A 79 7.15 -18.59 1.40
N THR A 80 6.09 -17.80 1.25
CA THR A 80 6.17 -16.40 0.82
C THR A 80 6.54 -15.52 2.00
N PRO A 81 7.69 -14.81 2.00
CA PRO A 81 8.03 -13.88 3.07
C PRO A 81 7.24 -12.58 2.90
N ALA A 82 6.78 -12.01 4.03
CA ALA A 82 6.09 -10.71 4.04
C ALA A 82 7.03 -9.56 3.66
N PHE A 83 8.28 -9.62 4.09
CA PHE A 83 9.31 -8.61 3.83
C PHE A 83 10.57 -9.19 3.17
N PRO A 84 11.38 -8.34 2.49
CA PRO A 84 11.12 -6.95 2.12
C PRO A 84 9.91 -6.82 1.20
N LYS A 85 9.18 -5.71 1.30
CA LYS A 85 8.19 -5.33 0.30
C LYS A 85 8.90 -5.09 -1.02
N LEU A 86 8.38 -5.63 -2.11
CA LEU A 86 8.92 -5.42 -3.45
C LEU A 86 8.00 -4.51 -4.25
N ILE A 87 8.56 -3.46 -4.83
CA ILE A 87 7.86 -2.57 -5.75
C ILE A 87 8.61 -2.55 -7.07
N TYR A 88 7.92 -2.88 -8.14
CA TYR A 88 8.45 -2.88 -9.51
C TYR A 88 7.84 -1.71 -10.28
N VAL A 89 8.70 -0.82 -10.76
CA VAL A 89 8.25 0.34 -11.54
C VAL A 89 8.14 -0.05 -13.01
N LEU A 90 6.93 0.13 -13.55
CA LEU A 90 6.64 -0.04 -14.96
C LEU A 90 7.01 1.25 -15.70
N ASP A 91 7.86 1.11 -16.68
CA ASP A 91 8.34 2.20 -17.53
C ASP A 91 8.33 1.76 -19.00
N GLU A 92 8.45 2.70 -19.93
CA GLU A 92 8.49 2.42 -21.38
C GLU A 92 9.57 1.42 -21.78
N HIS A 93 10.62 1.27 -20.96
CA HIS A 93 11.76 0.39 -21.22
C HIS A 93 11.58 -1.06 -20.74
N ASN A 94 10.47 -1.36 -20.05
CA ASN A 94 10.24 -2.71 -19.52
C ASN A 94 8.81 -3.22 -19.68
N VAL A 95 7.86 -2.40 -20.17
CA VAL A 95 6.43 -2.75 -20.12
C VAL A 95 5.92 -3.44 -21.40
N THR A 96 6.54 -3.21 -22.54
CA THR A 96 6.12 -3.78 -23.84
C THR A 96 7.07 -4.87 -24.31
N PRO A 97 6.62 -5.87 -25.09
CA PRO A 97 7.44 -7.00 -25.54
C PRO A 97 8.72 -6.65 -26.30
N ASP A 98 8.74 -5.51 -26.97
CA ASP A 98 9.88 -4.98 -27.71
C ASP A 98 10.84 -4.15 -26.83
N SER A 99 10.49 -3.92 -25.57
CA SER A 99 11.32 -3.18 -24.61
C SER A 99 12.56 -3.99 -24.19
N PRO A 100 13.70 -3.34 -23.98
CA PRO A 100 14.97 -4.04 -23.69
C PRO A 100 14.98 -4.82 -22.37
N TYR A 101 14.12 -4.45 -21.43
CA TYR A 101 14.01 -5.09 -20.12
C TYR A 101 12.64 -5.77 -19.88
N TYR A 102 11.88 -6.06 -20.93
CA TYR A 102 10.58 -6.74 -20.81
C TYR A 102 10.67 -8.09 -20.09
N TYR A 103 11.75 -8.82 -20.27
CA TYR A 103 11.99 -10.08 -19.56
C TYR A 103 11.91 -9.97 -18.03
N LEU A 104 12.20 -8.79 -17.46
CA LEU A 104 12.03 -8.53 -16.03
C LEU A 104 10.55 -8.40 -15.65
N THR A 105 9.72 -7.84 -16.54
CA THR A 105 8.27 -7.77 -16.34
C THR A 105 7.62 -9.15 -16.46
N GLU A 106 8.09 -10.00 -17.38
CA GLU A 106 7.66 -11.40 -17.42
C GLU A 106 8.03 -12.15 -16.12
N LEU A 107 9.25 -11.93 -15.63
CA LEU A 107 9.68 -12.51 -14.36
C LEU A 107 8.90 -11.94 -13.16
N ALA A 108 8.57 -10.64 -13.17
CA ALA A 108 7.74 -10.01 -12.16
C ALA A 108 6.31 -10.60 -12.18
N ALA A 109 5.73 -10.83 -13.35
CA ALA A 109 4.43 -11.50 -13.50
C ALA A 109 4.44 -12.92 -12.92
N GLN A 110 5.48 -13.72 -13.21
CA GLN A 110 5.66 -15.05 -12.61
C GLN A 110 5.78 -14.97 -11.07
N CYS A 111 6.53 -13.99 -10.58
CA CYS A 111 6.67 -13.75 -9.15
C CYS A 111 5.34 -13.38 -8.50
N THR A 112 4.57 -12.48 -9.12
CA THR A 112 3.22 -12.11 -8.67
C THR A 112 2.30 -13.32 -8.60
N ALA A 113 2.24 -14.12 -9.66
CA ALA A 113 1.38 -15.30 -9.74
C ALA A 113 1.67 -16.30 -8.61
N LYS A 114 2.92 -16.43 -8.18
CA LYS A 114 3.34 -17.39 -7.16
C LYS A 114 3.44 -16.82 -5.75
N ARG A 115 3.81 -15.54 -5.61
CA ARG A 115 4.21 -14.93 -4.32
C ARG A 115 3.54 -13.62 -4.00
N MET A 116 2.54 -13.18 -4.77
CA MET A 116 1.82 -11.92 -4.59
C MET A 116 2.67 -10.64 -4.68
N TYR A 117 3.96 -10.72 -4.87
CA TYR A 117 4.89 -9.61 -5.11
C TYR A 117 5.49 -9.72 -6.52
N PRO A 118 5.95 -8.60 -7.09
CA PRO A 118 5.98 -7.23 -6.57
C PRO A 118 4.64 -6.52 -6.69
N ASP A 119 4.52 -5.37 -5.99
CA ASP A 119 3.55 -4.34 -6.32
C ASP A 119 4.04 -3.55 -7.54
N TYR A 120 3.11 -2.90 -8.24
CA TYR A 120 3.41 -2.19 -9.49
C TYR A 120 3.13 -0.71 -9.37
N ILE A 121 4.10 0.12 -9.76
CA ILE A 121 3.97 1.56 -9.93
C ILE A 121 4.12 1.90 -11.39
N SER A 122 3.19 2.65 -11.96
CA SER A 122 3.29 3.22 -13.30
C SER A 122 4.12 4.49 -13.28
N ALA A 123 5.31 4.48 -13.88
CA ALA A 123 6.12 5.68 -14.05
C ALA A 123 5.36 6.76 -14.84
N LYS A 124 4.61 6.36 -15.88
CA LYS A 124 3.76 7.25 -16.69
C LYS A 124 2.76 8.00 -15.79
N LYS A 125 1.98 7.28 -14.99
CA LYS A 125 0.95 7.90 -14.13
C LYS A 125 1.54 8.66 -12.95
N MET A 126 2.66 8.22 -12.41
CA MET A 126 3.37 8.97 -11.38
C MET A 126 3.87 10.31 -11.93
N LYS A 127 4.51 10.31 -13.09
CA LYS A 127 4.97 11.56 -13.74
C LYS A 127 3.82 12.53 -14.01
N GLU A 128 2.66 12.01 -14.49
CA GLU A 128 1.45 12.81 -14.70
C GLU A 128 0.92 13.45 -13.40
N ASN A 129 0.88 12.69 -12.30
CA ASN A 129 0.23 13.12 -11.06
C ASN A 129 1.17 13.88 -10.10
N TYR A 130 2.50 13.76 -10.25
CA TYR A 130 3.49 14.26 -9.30
C TYR A 130 4.60 15.10 -9.97
N SER A 131 4.21 15.98 -10.88
CA SER A 131 5.11 16.97 -11.52
C SER A 131 6.36 16.35 -12.17
N GLY A 132 6.19 15.24 -12.89
CA GLY A 132 7.28 14.55 -13.59
C GLY A 132 8.10 13.59 -12.70
N ASN A 133 7.72 13.38 -11.45
CA ASN A 133 8.51 12.57 -10.52
C ASN A 133 7.98 11.15 -10.37
N VAL A 134 8.92 10.22 -10.15
CA VAL A 134 8.66 8.83 -9.76
C VAL A 134 9.43 8.57 -8.46
N PHE A 135 8.74 8.09 -7.43
CA PHE A 135 9.33 7.87 -6.12
C PHE A 135 8.65 6.72 -5.38
N SER A 136 9.34 6.17 -4.40
CA SER A 136 8.84 5.07 -3.58
C SER A 136 7.79 5.57 -2.58
N PRO A 137 6.69 4.82 -2.36
CA PRO A 137 5.88 5.03 -1.18
C PRO A 137 6.69 4.70 0.08
N MET A 138 6.37 5.38 1.15
CA MET A 138 6.85 5.09 2.49
C MET A 138 5.90 4.09 3.17
N GLY A 139 6.43 2.99 3.67
CA GLY A 139 5.62 1.94 4.28
C GLY A 139 4.65 1.30 3.28
N CYS A 140 3.37 1.19 3.64
CA CYS A 140 2.36 0.50 2.84
C CYS A 140 2.04 1.25 1.54
N ARG A 141 1.65 2.53 1.66
CA ARG A 141 1.16 3.34 0.55
C ARG A 141 1.26 4.85 0.76
N SER A 142 1.99 5.33 1.77
CA SER A 142 2.11 6.76 2.06
C SER A 142 3.07 7.42 1.08
N PHE A 143 2.63 8.51 0.46
CA PHE A 143 3.46 9.33 -0.41
C PHE A 143 3.88 10.60 0.33
N LEU A 144 5.14 10.97 0.16
CA LEU A 144 5.62 12.24 0.64
C LEU A 144 5.21 13.33 -0.36
N SER A 145 4.68 14.44 0.14
CA SER A 145 4.34 15.58 -0.74
C SER A 145 5.58 16.03 -1.52
N PRO A 146 5.46 16.34 -2.82
CA PRO A 146 6.57 16.90 -3.58
C PRO A 146 7.15 18.12 -2.87
N TRP A 147 8.46 18.15 -2.72
CA TRP A 147 9.18 19.25 -2.06
C TRP A 147 10.49 19.49 -2.80
N LYS A 148 10.82 20.78 -2.97
CA LYS A 148 12.08 21.20 -3.60
C LYS A 148 13.02 21.76 -2.54
N ASP A 149 14.28 21.43 -2.68
CA ASP A 149 15.35 21.97 -1.85
C ASP A 149 15.70 23.42 -2.23
N GLU A 150 16.72 23.97 -1.59
CA GLU A 150 17.24 25.33 -1.84
C GLU A 150 17.79 25.55 -3.26
N ASN A 151 18.13 24.48 -3.97
CA ASN A 151 18.57 24.50 -5.36
C ASN A 151 17.40 24.37 -6.35
N GLY A 152 16.17 24.20 -5.86
CA GLY A 152 14.97 23.98 -6.67
C GLY A 152 14.80 22.52 -7.14
N GLU A 153 15.62 21.57 -6.65
CA GLU A 153 15.57 20.16 -7.01
C GLU A 153 14.60 19.41 -6.11
N TYR A 154 13.84 18.47 -6.69
CA TYR A 154 12.94 17.61 -5.93
C TYR A 154 13.73 16.62 -5.09
N LYS A 155 13.34 16.50 -3.82
CA LYS A 155 13.95 15.59 -2.86
C LYS A 155 12.91 14.65 -2.26
N PHE A 156 13.14 13.35 -2.35
CA PHE A 156 12.28 12.30 -1.78
C PHE A 156 13.00 11.45 -0.72
N ASP A 157 14.34 11.44 -0.70
CA ASP A 157 15.14 10.77 0.33
C ASP A 157 15.28 11.62 1.61
N GLY A 158 15.51 10.96 2.73
CA GLY A 158 15.72 11.61 4.04
C GLY A 158 14.51 12.41 4.55
N ARG A 159 13.34 12.21 3.99
CA ARG A 159 12.08 12.88 4.36
C ARG A 159 11.18 11.95 5.16
N PHE A 160 10.13 12.48 5.77
CA PHE A 160 9.26 11.70 6.65
C PHE A 160 7.83 12.24 6.71
N ASN A 161 6.93 11.46 7.30
CA ASN A 161 5.55 11.84 7.59
C ASN A 161 5.40 12.06 9.11
N ILE A 162 4.82 13.19 9.52
CA ILE A 162 4.58 13.52 10.94
C ILE A 162 3.47 12.63 11.53
N GLY A 163 2.54 12.21 10.71
CA GLY A 163 1.46 11.32 11.10
C GLY A 163 0.17 11.57 10.34
N VAL A 164 -0.85 10.79 10.69
CA VAL A 164 -2.16 10.80 10.04
C VAL A 164 -3.28 10.92 11.07
N VAL A 165 -4.34 11.66 10.72
CA VAL A 165 -5.65 11.62 11.38
C VAL A 165 -6.67 11.19 10.34
N SER A 166 -7.41 10.11 10.62
CA SER A 166 -8.37 9.53 9.65
C SER A 166 -9.81 9.84 10.04
N LEU A 167 -10.59 10.29 9.07
CA LEU A 167 -12.01 10.56 9.20
C LEU A 167 -12.83 9.27 9.04
N ASN A 168 -13.84 9.08 9.90
CA ASN A 168 -14.86 8.08 9.78
C ASN A 168 -16.03 8.67 8.94
N LEU A 169 -15.97 8.53 7.63
CA LEU A 169 -16.97 9.07 6.71
C LEU A 169 -18.34 8.38 6.85
N PRO A 170 -18.44 7.05 7.07
CA PRO A 170 -19.72 6.37 7.37
C PRO A 170 -20.47 6.99 8.54
N GLN A 171 -19.80 7.31 9.65
CA GLN A 171 -20.44 7.96 10.80
C GLN A 171 -21.07 9.29 10.42
N ILE A 172 -20.41 10.08 9.56
CA ILE A 172 -20.96 11.33 9.06
C ILE A 172 -22.24 11.06 8.27
N GLY A 173 -22.23 10.03 7.39
CA GLY A 173 -23.40 9.60 6.62
C GLY A 173 -24.58 9.17 7.51
N ILE A 174 -24.33 8.39 8.56
CA ILE A 174 -25.37 7.99 9.54
C ILE A 174 -26.00 9.23 10.21
N LEU A 175 -25.17 10.17 10.64
CA LEU A 175 -25.61 11.40 11.31
C LEU A 175 -26.35 12.36 10.36
N ALA A 176 -26.03 12.33 9.07
CA ALA A 176 -26.66 13.16 8.04
C ALA A 176 -28.09 12.72 7.68
N ARG A 177 -28.45 11.47 7.95
CA ARG A 177 -29.81 10.93 7.74
C ARG A 177 -30.33 11.13 6.32
N GLY A 178 -29.50 10.86 5.30
CA GLY A 178 -29.87 10.98 3.89
C GLY A 178 -29.78 12.40 3.30
N SER A 179 -29.41 13.42 4.09
CA SER A 179 -29.25 14.78 3.58
C SER A 179 -27.80 15.03 3.17
N GLU A 180 -27.58 15.35 1.89
CA GLU A 180 -26.28 15.75 1.37
C GLU A 180 -25.76 17.05 2.02
N GLU A 181 -26.63 18.07 2.17
CA GLU A 181 -26.28 19.34 2.81
C GLU A 181 -25.77 19.13 4.24
N ARG A 182 -26.54 18.36 5.03
CA ARG A 182 -26.16 18.03 6.40
C ARG A 182 -24.88 17.19 6.48
N TYR A 183 -24.62 16.33 5.48
CA TYR A 183 -23.38 15.57 5.39
C TYR A 183 -22.18 16.52 5.35
N PHE A 184 -22.21 17.51 4.48
CA PHE A 184 -21.09 18.45 4.34
C PHE A 184 -20.96 19.39 5.54
N GLU A 185 -22.05 19.82 6.16
CA GLU A 185 -22.01 20.58 7.42
C GLU A 185 -21.28 19.80 8.55
N ILE A 186 -21.57 18.51 8.67
CA ILE A 186 -20.92 17.66 9.67
C ILE A 186 -19.48 17.39 9.28
N LEU A 187 -19.20 17.15 8.00
CA LEU A 187 -17.86 16.95 7.47
C LEU A 187 -16.97 18.16 7.78
N ASP A 188 -17.46 19.37 7.57
CA ASP A 188 -16.70 20.60 7.85
C ASP A 188 -16.30 20.70 9.33
N LYS A 189 -17.22 20.41 10.24
CA LYS A 189 -16.92 20.35 11.68
C LYS A 189 -15.88 19.28 12.02
N ARG A 190 -15.90 18.13 11.33
CA ARG A 190 -14.90 17.07 11.51
C ARG A 190 -13.54 17.47 10.92
N LEU A 191 -13.53 18.22 9.82
CA LEU A 191 -12.29 18.77 9.24
C LEU A 191 -11.63 19.75 10.20
N GLU A 192 -12.37 20.67 10.82
CA GLU A 192 -11.83 21.57 11.85
C GLU A 192 -11.18 20.81 13.03
N LEU A 193 -11.81 19.71 13.47
CA LEU A 193 -11.24 18.86 14.53
C LEU A 193 -10.01 18.10 14.06
N ALA A 194 -10.00 17.61 12.81
CA ALA A 194 -8.86 16.93 12.23
C ALA A 194 -7.66 17.87 12.09
N GLU A 195 -7.88 19.11 11.62
CA GLU A 195 -6.86 20.14 11.55
C GLU A 195 -6.21 20.38 12.92
N LYS A 196 -7.04 20.62 13.95
CA LYS A 196 -6.55 20.80 15.33
C LYS A 196 -5.73 19.61 15.83
N ALA A 197 -6.20 18.39 15.56
CA ALA A 197 -5.50 17.17 15.97
C ALA A 197 -4.17 16.97 15.22
N LEU A 198 -4.10 17.33 13.95
CA LEU A 198 -2.86 17.30 13.18
C LEU A 198 -1.88 18.38 13.66
N MET A 199 -2.37 19.61 13.92
CA MET A 199 -1.54 20.67 14.44
C MET A 199 -1.02 20.40 15.86
N LEU A 200 -1.76 19.68 16.68
CA LEU A 200 -1.27 19.23 17.98
C LEU A 200 0.00 18.37 17.85
N ARG A 201 0.12 17.53 16.81
CA ARG A 201 1.34 16.77 16.55
C ARG A 201 2.54 17.68 16.28
N TYR A 202 2.34 18.73 15.49
CA TYR A 202 3.37 19.73 15.26
C TYR A 202 3.79 20.42 16.57
N GLU A 203 2.82 20.85 17.38
CA GLU A 203 3.08 21.51 18.66
C GLU A 203 3.90 20.62 19.62
N LEU A 204 3.64 19.32 19.65
CA LEU A 204 4.38 18.35 20.45
C LEU A 204 5.81 18.11 19.94
N LEU A 205 6.08 18.34 18.66
CA LEU A 205 7.37 18.03 18.03
C LEU A 205 8.27 19.26 17.83
N LYS A 206 7.72 20.47 17.73
CA LYS A 206 8.49 21.69 17.37
C LYS A 206 9.67 22.00 18.29
N ASP A 207 9.60 21.59 19.54
CA ASP A 207 10.64 21.82 20.55
C ASP A 207 11.55 20.60 20.80
N VAL A 208 11.30 19.51 20.09
CA VAL A 208 12.11 18.29 20.16
C VAL A 208 13.51 18.56 19.61
N VAL A 209 14.52 18.05 20.31
CA VAL A 209 15.93 18.16 19.91
C VAL A 209 16.44 16.87 19.24
N SER A 210 17.50 17.02 18.49
CA SER A 210 18.12 15.93 17.70
C SER A 210 18.54 14.72 18.53
N ASP A 211 18.73 14.87 19.83
CA ASP A 211 19.13 13.82 20.78
C ASP A 211 18.07 12.74 20.98
N VAL A 212 16.81 13.04 20.70
CA VAL A 212 15.69 12.09 20.83
C VAL A 212 15.87 10.87 19.93
N SER A 213 16.47 11.06 18.75
CA SER A 213 16.78 9.97 17.82
C SER A 213 18.02 10.31 17.00
N PRO A 214 19.22 10.06 17.53
CA PRO A 214 20.48 10.44 16.89
C PRO A 214 20.66 9.86 15.50
N ILE A 215 20.26 8.62 15.26
CA ILE A 215 20.36 7.98 13.93
C ILE A 215 19.62 8.79 12.87
N HIS A 216 18.40 9.25 13.18
CA HIS A 216 17.59 10.03 12.26
C HIS A 216 18.13 11.46 12.09
N TRP A 217 18.46 12.13 13.18
CA TRP A 217 18.68 13.57 13.18
C TRP A 217 20.15 13.99 13.13
N GLN A 218 21.07 13.19 13.69
CA GLN A 218 22.49 13.56 13.79
C GLN A 218 23.37 12.76 12.79
N HIS A 219 23.02 11.50 12.49
CA HIS A 219 23.85 10.59 11.69
C HIS A 219 23.38 10.41 10.24
N GLY A 220 22.38 11.14 9.79
CA GLY A 220 22.08 11.33 8.38
C GLY A 220 20.98 10.47 7.80
N ALA A 221 20.18 9.71 8.59
CA ALA A 221 19.01 9.06 8.03
C ALA A 221 17.96 10.07 7.52
N ILE A 222 17.79 11.21 8.24
CA ILE A 222 16.97 12.34 7.81
C ILE A 222 17.83 13.60 7.67
N ALA A 223 18.63 13.91 8.68
CA ALA A 223 19.43 15.13 8.76
C ALA A 223 20.79 14.89 9.43
N ARG A 224 21.65 15.91 9.42
CA ARG A 224 22.95 15.95 10.10
C ARG A 224 23.00 17.15 11.05
N LEU A 225 22.08 17.18 12.02
CA LEU A 225 22.01 18.19 13.05
C LEU A 225 23.11 18.00 14.10
N LYS A 226 23.50 19.07 14.75
CA LYS A 226 24.33 18.99 15.94
C LYS A 226 23.50 18.51 17.13
N LYS A 227 24.17 17.95 18.14
CA LYS A 227 23.56 17.57 19.40
C LYS A 227 22.85 18.78 20.04
N GLY A 228 21.60 18.60 20.51
CA GLY A 228 20.78 19.66 21.11
C GLY A 228 20.09 20.61 20.11
N GLU A 229 20.32 20.47 18.82
CA GLU A 229 19.67 21.29 17.81
C GLU A 229 18.21 20.85 17.59
N LYS A 230 17.28 21.83 17.53
CA LYS A 230 15.84 21.56 17.34
C LYS A 230 15.53 21.06 15.91
N ILE A 231 14.56 20.13 15.80
CA ILE A 231 14.10 19.55 14.52
C ILE A 231 13.06 20.41 13.81
N ALA A 232 12.60 21.49 14.41
CA ALA A 232 11.47 22.32 13.97
C ALA A 232 11.51 22.70 12.47
N LYS A 233 12.70 23.02 11.94
CA LYS A 233 12.89 23.42 10.54
C LYS A 233 12.46 22.34 9.51
N PHE A 234 12.42 21.08 9.93
CA PHE A 234 11.98 19.96 9.07
C PHE A 234 10.48 19.69 9.16
N LEU A 235 9.78 20.32 10.08
CA LEU A 235 8.33 20.14 10.28
C LEU A 235 7.50 21.08 9.40
N THR A 236 8.09 22.15 8.90
CA THR A 236 7.43 23.20 8.11
C THR A 236 8.00 23.28 6.69
N GLY A 237 7.48 24.18 5.87
CA GLY A 237 7.93 24.40 4.48
C GLY A 237 7.67 23.21 3.55
N GLY A 238 6.88 22.21 3.96
CA GLY A 238 6.59 21.03 3.15
C GLY A 238 7.67 19.94 3.16
N TYR A 239 8.75 20.09 3.95
CA TYR A 239 9.78 19.04 4.06
C TYR A 239 9.20 17.75 4.64
N ALA A 240 8.51 17.82 5.77
CA ALA A 240 7.70 16.73 6.28
C ALA A 240 6.30 16.75 5.68
N THR A 241 5.72 15.57 5.44
CA THR A 241 4.31 15.43 5.09
C THR A 241 3.49 15.24 6.37
N ILE A 242 2.28 15.76 6.40
CA ILE A 242 1.26 15.51 7.42
C ILE A 242 -0.06 15.18 6.73
N SER A 243 -0.74 14.12 7.16
CA SER A 243 -1.77 13.52 6.33
C SER A 243 -3.16 13.57 6.96
N LEU A 244 -4.14 14.01 6.16
CA LEU A 244 -5.56 13.78 6.41
C LEU A 244 -5.94 12.45 5.77
N GLY A 245 -6.34 11.47 6.57
CA GLY A 245 -6.83 10.18 6.10
C GLY A 245 -8.35 10.11 6.08
N TYR A 246 -8.89 9.13 5.36
CA TYR A 246 -10.33 8.87 5.31
C TYR A 246 -10.62 7.39 5.09
N ILE A 247 -11.81 6.95 5.54
CA ILE A 247 -12.29 5.57 5.47
C ILE A 247 -13.76 5.59 5.10
N GLY A 248 -14.20 4.64 4.26
CA GLY A 248 -15.60 4.33 4.05
C GLY A 248 -16.35 5.27 3.09
N ILE A 249 -15.73 5.61 1.96
CA ILE A 249 -16.42 6.34 0.87
C ILE A 249 -17.66 5.54 0.42
N TYR A 250 -17.54 4.20 0.29
CA TYR A 250 -18.66 3.33 -0.10
C TYR A 250 -19.87 3.49 0.84
N GLU A 251 -19.66 3.31 2.14
CA GLU A 251 -20.75 3.39 3.14
C GLU A 251 -21.35 4.80 3.23
N ALA A 252 -20.51 5.84 3.16
CA ALA A 252 -20.97 7.22 3.15
C ALA A 252 -21.87 7.50 1.93
N THR A 253 -21.47 6.99 0.78
CA THR A 253 -22.22 7.12 -0.48
C THR A 253 -23.54 6.37 -0.41
N ARG A 254 -23.54 5.12 0.04
CA ARG A 254 -24.77 4.33 0.24
C ARG A 254 -25.78 5.02 1.15
N LEU A 255 -25.33 5.61 2.25
CA LEU A 255 -26.18 6.29 3.22
C LEU A 255 -26.85 7.55 2.68
N ILE A 256 -26.20 8.24 1.73
CA ILE A 256 -26.73 9.52 1.20
C ILE A 256 -27.48 9.32 -0.11
N THR A 257 -26.95 8.49 -1.02
CA THR A 257 -27.52 8.36 -2.37
C THR A 257 -28.35 7.09 -2.58
N GLY A 258 -28.19 6.10 -1.69
CA GLY A 258 -28.76 4.76 -1.88
C GLY A 258 -28.01 3.88 -2.88
N GLU A 259 -26.96 4.40 -3.52
CA GLU A 259 -26.14 3.68 -4.51
C GLU A 259 -24.73 3.37 -3.99
N SER A 260 -24.06 2.37 -4.61
CA SER A 260 -22.62 2.16 -4.46
C SER A 260 -21.83 3.38 -4.97
N ASN A 261 -20.59 3.54 -4.52
CA ASN A 261 -19.69 4.56 -5.05
C ASN A 261 -19.35 4.33 -6.54
N THR A 262 -19.57 3.16 -7.09
CA THR A 262 -19.45 2.83 -8.54
C THR A 262 -20.71 3.22 -9.33
N GLY A 263 -21.88 3.37 -8.68
CA GLY A 263 -23.10 3.82 -9.30
C GLY A 263 -23.04 5.30 -9.74
N GLU A 264 -23.89 5.71 -10.65
CA GLU A 264 -23.84 7.05 -11.26
C GLU A 264 -23.95 8.18 -10.21
N LYS A 265 -24.99 8.17 -9.39
CA LYS A 265 -25.17 9.17 -8.31
C LYS A 265 -24.12 9.00 -7.22
N GLY A 266 -23.78 7.74 -6.91
CA GLY A 266 -22.77 7.39 -5.93
C GLY A 266 -21.40 7.97 -6.29
N ARG A 267 -20.95 7.81 -7.54
CA ARG A 267 -19.68 8.36 -8.02
C ARG A 267 -19.63 9.89 -7.94
N VAL A 268 -20.72 10.56 -8.33
CA VAL A 268 -20.82 12.02 -8.24
C VAL A 268 -20.66 12.48 -6.79
N PHE A 269 -21.37 11.85 -5.85
CA PHE A 269 -21.29 12.19 -4.44
C PHE A 269 -19.90 11.86 -3.84
N ALA A 270 -19.33 10.70 -4.17
CA ALA A 270 -17.98 10.32 -3.75
C ALA A 270 -16.93 11.35 -4.20
N MET A 271 -17.03 11.84 -5.44
CA MET A 271 -16.14 12.89 -5.94
C MET A 271 -16.32 14.22 -5.22
N LYS A 272 -17.54 14.64 -4.88
CA LYS A 272 -17.78 15.83 -4.04
C LYS A 272 -17.10 15.70 -2.67
N ILE A 273 -17.15 14.52 -2.05
CA ILE A 273 -16.40 14.27 -0.81
C ILE A 273 -14.90 14.49 -1.03
N MET A 274 -14.33 13.87 -2.06
CA MET A 274 -12.91 14.00 -2.37
C MET A 274 -12.48 15.43 -2.63
N ASP A 275 -13.31 16.18 -3.36
CA ASP A 275 -13.06 17.60 -3.65
C ASP A 275 -13.07 18.44 -2.36
N ARG A 276 -14.04 18.20 -1.47
CA ARG A 276 -14.09 18.91 -0.19
C ARG A 276 -12.90 18.61 0.71
N LEU A 277 -12.46 17.32 0.75
CA LEU A 277 -11.29 16.91 1.52
C LEU A 277 -10.00 17.56 0.97
N ASN A 278 -9.83 17.60 -0.36
CA ASN A 278 -8.68 18.25 -0.98
C ASN A 278 -8.68 19.77 -0.77
N ALA A 279 -9.84 20.42 -0.88
CA ALA A 279 -9.95 21.85 -0.60
C ALA A 279 -9.49 22.20 0.81
N ALA A 280 -9.85 21.40 1.82
CA ALA A 280 -9.39 21.57 3.19
C ALA A 280 -7.87 21.40 3.31
N VAL A 281 -7.32 20.35 2.71
CA VAL A 281 -5.88 20.06 2.72
C VAL A 281 -5.09 21.20 2.05
N ASP A 282 -5.57 21.75 0.95
CA ASP A 282 -4.94 22.85 0.24
C ASP A 282 -4.98 24.15 1.05
N GLU A 283 -6.09 24.45 1.71
CA GLU A 283 -6.22 25.57 2.64
C GLU A 283 -5.21 25.46 3.81
N TRP A 284 -5.10 24.26 4.41
CA TRP A 284 -4.17 24.04 5.52
C TRP A 284 -2.71 24.11 5.10
N ARG A 285 -2.36 23.69 3.87
CA ARG A 285 -1.00 23.87 3.31
C ARG A 285 -0.57 25.33 3.35
N VAL A 286 -1.44 26.23 2.87
CA VAL A 286 -1.16 27.65 2.84
C VAL A 286 -1.14 28.25 4.24
N LYS A 287 -2.19 27.94 5.05
CA LYS A 287 -2.38 28.49 6.38
C LYS A 287 -1.23 28.17 7.34
N HIS A 288 -0.70 26.96 7.28
CA HIS A 288 0.30 26.46 8.22
C HIS A 288 1.72 26.35 7.62
N ASN A 289 1.88 26.60 6.33
CA ASN A 289 3.15 26.39 5.62
C ASN A 289 3.72 24.98 5.89
N MET A 290 2.89 23.93 5.72
CA MET A 290 3.25 22.54 5.99
C MET A 290 2.80 21.62 4.85
N GLY A 291 3.43 20.45 4.74
CA GLY A 291 3.15 19.46 3.70
C GLY A 291 1.88 18.64 3.94
N PHE A 292 0.71 19.28 4.09
CA PHE A 292 -0.55 18.56 4.21
C PHE A 292 -0.86 17.79 2.93
N ALA A 293 -1.36 16.56 3.06
CA ALA A 293 -1.73 15.72 1.94
C ALA A 293 -2.93 14.84 2.27
N LEU A 294 -3.79 14.59 1.29
CA LEU A 294 -4.93 13.68 1.43
C LEU A 294 -4.45 12.23 1.23
N TYR A 295 -4.74 11.38 2.20
CA TYR A 295 -4.23 10.02 2.27
C TYR A 295 -5.35 8.98 2.26
N GLY A 296 -5.33 8.08 1.28
CA GLY A 296 -6.15 6.88 1.27
C GLY A 296 -5.67 5.93 2.37
N THR A 297 -6.18 6.12 3.59
CA THR A 297 -5.69 5.43 4.79
C THR A 297 -5.67 3.91 4.61
N PRO A 298 -4.57 3.21 4.94
CA PRO A 298 -4.51 1.74 4.86
C PRO A 298 -5.51 1.05 5.79
N ALA A 299 -5.81 1.67 6.92
CA ALA A 299 -6.89 1.28 7.82
C ALA A 299 -6.85 -0.15 8.35
N GLU A 300 -5.68 -0.66 8.70
CA GLU A 300 -5.46 -2.05 9.13
C GLU A 300 -6.50 -2.54 10.16
N SER A 301 -6.66 -1.83 11.26
CA SER A 301 -7.67 -2.14 12.29
C SER A 301 -8.82 -1.12 12.32
N LEU A 302 -8.66 0.06 11.69
CA LEU A 302 -9.63 1.15 11.79
C LEU A 302 -10.97 0.83 11.11
N THR A 303 -10.97 0.08 10.01
CA THR A 303 -12.20 -0.35 9.33
C THR A 303 -13.11 -1.15 10.27
N HIS A 304 -12.53 -2.09 11.01
CA HIS A 304 -13.25 -2.86 12.03
C HIS A 304 -13.62 -2.00 13.24
N ARG A 305 -12.65 -1.24 13.78
CA ARG A 305 -12.87 -0.41 14.97
C ARG A 305 -13.99 0.61 14.78
N PHE A 306 -14.00 1.33 13.65
CA PHE A 306 -15.03 2.33 13.36
C PHE A 306 -16.39 1.69 13.19
N SER A 307 -16.48 0.59 12.43
CA SER A 307 -17.75 -0.16 12.27
C SER A 307 -18.29 -0.68 13.60
N SER A 308 -17.43 -1.23 14.46
CA SER A 308 -17.81 -1.76 15.77
C SER A 308 -18.31 -0.65 16.72
N LEU A 309 -17.63 0.50 16.76
CA LEU A 309 -18.05 1.65 17.56
C LEU A 309 -19.37 2.25 17.07
N ASP A 310 -19.54 2.36 15.76
CA ASP A 310 -20.78 2.89 15.17
C ASP A 310 -21.93 1.91 15.35
N ARG A 311 -21.70 0.61 15.21
CA ARG A 311 -22.69 -0.43 15.52
C ARG A 311 -23.13 -0.39 16.99
N ALA A 312 -22.20 -0.21 17.92
CA ALA A 312 -22.53 -0.07 19.34
C ALA A 312 -23.37 1.18 19.62
N ARG A 313 -23.13 2.27 18.88
CA ARG A 313 -23.80 3.55 19.09
C ARG A 313 -25.13 3.70 18.37
N PHE A 314 -25.23 3.20 17.14
CA PHE A 314 -26.36 3.44 16.24
C PHE A 314 -27.15 2.17 15.89
N GLY A 315 -26.71 1.00 16.37
CA GLY A 315 -27.32 -0.29 16.06
C GLY A 315 -26.85 -0.88 14.73
N ILE A 316 -27.55 -1.92 14.30
CA ILE A 316 -27.30 -2.60 13.03
C ILE A 316 -27.98 -1.80 11.92
N ILE A 317 -27.17 -1.39 10.95
CA ILE A 317 -27.63 -0.75 9.71
C ILE A 317 -27.16 -1.66 8.57
N GLU A 318 -28.12 -2.14 7.77
CA GLU A 318 -27.87 -3.07 6.66
C GLU A 318 -26.86 -2.49 5.67
N ASP A 319 -25.94 -3.31 5.21
CA ASP A 319 -24.83 -3.00 4.30
C ASP A 319 -23.84 -1.92 4.82
N ILE A 320 -24.02 -1.45 6.07
CA ILE A 320 -23.17 -0.44 6.70
C ILE A 320 -22.45 -1.02 7.92
N THR A 321 -23.17 -1.19 9.05
CA THR A 321 -22.55 -1.64 10.31
C THR A 321 -22.71 -3.14 10.58
N ASP A 322 -23.53 -3.85 9.80
CA ASP A 322 -23.80 -5.28 9.93
C ASP A 322 -22.57 -6.15 9.53
N LYS A 323 -21.78 -5.68 8.57
CA LYS A 323 -20.60 -6.38 8.08
C LYS A 323 -19.50 -6.56 9.13
N GLY A 324 -19.42 -5.66 10.12
CA GLY A 324 -18.38 -5.64 11.14
C GLY A 324 -17.06 -5.01 10.66
N TYR A 325 -17.05 -4.42 9.48
CA TYR A 325 -15.95 -3.63 8.91
C TYR A 325 -16.49 -2.58 7.94
N TYR A 326 -15.74 -1.50 7.72
CA TYR A 326 -15.99 -0.52 6.67
C TYR A 326 -15.07 -0.75 5.49
N THR A 327 -15.48 -0.29 4.32
CA THR A 327 -14.66 -0.31 3.12
C THR A 327 -13.43 0.58 3.30
N ASN A 328 -12.28 0.09 2.86
CA ASN A 328 -11.03 0.82 2.97
C ASN A 328 -11.04 2.05 2.05
N SER A 329 -10.75 3.22 2.61
CA SER A 329 -10.63 4.51 1.89
C SER A 329 -11.65 4.70 0.74
N TYR A 330 -11.20 4.73 -0.51
CA TYR A 330 -12.00 4.95 -1.73
C TYR A 330 -12.37 3.67 -2.49
N HIS A 331 -11.91 2.51 -2.02
CA HIS A 331 -12.03 1.27 -2.79
C HIS A 331 -13.48 0.90 -3.11
N VAL A 332 -13.63 0.15 -4.19
CA VAL A 332 -14.85 -0.59 -4.46
C VAL A 332 -15.10 -1.57 -3.31
N SER A 333 -16.36 -1.77 -2.93
CA SER A 333 -16.68 -2.74 -1.88
C SER A 333 -16.16 -4.13 -2.25
N VAL A 334 -15.58 -4.83 -1.27
CA VAL A 334 -15.05 -6.19 -1.48
C VAL A 334 -16.13 -7.21 -1.89
N ARG A 335 -17.41 -6.88 -1.71
CA ARG A 335 -18.56 -7.69 -2.10
C ARG A 335 -19.09 -7.37 -3.50
N GLU A 336 -18.60 -6.32 -4.13
CA GLU A 336 -19.12 -5.86 -5.42
C GLU A 336 -18.43 -6.62 -6.56
N GLU A 337 -19.23 -7.28 -7.38
CA GLU A 337 -18.75 -7.97 -8.57
C GLU A 337 -18.37 -6.94 -9.64
N ILE A 338 -17.10 -6.82 -9.90
CA ILE A 338 -16.51 -5.91 -10.89
C ILE A 338 -15.25 -6.56 -11.45
N ASN A 339 -15.01 -6.44 -12.75
CA ASN A 339 -13.75 -6.91 -13.31
C ASN A 339 -12.58 -6.00 -12.97
N VAL A 340 -11.36 -6.51 -13.09
CA VAL A 340 -10.14 -5.79 -12.69
C VAL A 340 -9.93 -4.48 -13.44
N PHE A 341 -10.29 -4.43 -14.72
CA PHE A 341 -10.07 -3.26 -15.57
C PHE A 341 -11.01 -2.11 -15.18
N ASP A 342 -12.28 -2.40 -15.01
CA ASP A 342 -13.28 -1.43 -14.58
C ASP A 342 -13.00 -0.94 -13.15
N LYS A 343 -12.59 -1.84 -12.25
CA LYS A 343 -12.16 -1.50 -10.89
C LYS A 343 -10.97 -0.53 -10.90
N PHE A 344 -9.92 -0.84 -11.66
CA PHE A 344 -8.74 0.02 -11.74
C PHE A 344 -9.03 1.35 -12.43
N SER A 345 -9.87 1.35 -13.47
CA SER A 345 -10.36 2.59 -14.08
C SER A 345 -11.07 3.49 -13.07
N PHE A 346 -12.03 2.93 -12.35
CA PHE A 346 -12.79 3.65 -11.32
C PHE A 346 -11.87 4.19 -10.23
N GLU A 347 -11.04 3.35 -9.62
CA GLU A 347 -10.18 3.72 -8.50
C GLU A 347 -9.06 4.69 -8.89
N SER A 348 -8.65 4.73 -10.17
CA SER A 348 -7.62 5.64 -10.67
C SER A 348 -7.96 7.11 -10.46
N GLU A 349 -9.24 7.47 -10.53
CA GLU A 349 -9.72 8.84 -10.30
C GLU A 349 -9.52 9.28 -8.85
N PHE A 350 -9.73 8.36 -7.91
CA PHE A 350 -9.50 8.60 -6.49
C PHE A 350 -8.01 8.65 -6.14
N GLN A 351 -7.18 7.86 -6.84
CA GLN A 351 -5.73 7.92 -6.67
C GLN A 351 -5.18 9.29 -7.02
N LYS A 352 -5.64 9.91 -8.11
CA LYS A 352 -5.25 11.28 -8.50
C LYS A 352 -5.54 12.32 -7.40
N LYS A 353 -6.60 12.10 -6.64
CA LYS A 353 -7.03 12.99 -5.56
C LYS A 353 -6.39 12.65 -4.19
N SER A 354 -5.79 11.47 -4.04
CA SER A 354 -5.16 11.00 -2.79
C SER A 354 -3.65 11.17 -2.84
N THR A 355 -3.21 12.42 -2.97
CA THR A 355 -1.80 12.78 -3.20
C THR A 355 -0.84 12.42 -2.06
N GLY A 356 -1.36 12.20 -0.85
CA GLY A 356 -0.60 11.75 0.31
C GLY A 356 -0.41 10.23 0.39
N GLY A 357 -0.91 9.51 -0.61
CA GLY A 357 -0.74 8.07 -0.75
C GLY A 357 -2.01 7.31 -1.05
N CYS A 358 -1.85 6.32 -1.88
CA CYS A 358 -2.92 5.44 -2.37
C CYS A 358 -2.33 4.13 -2.85
N ILE A 359 -3.18 3.12 -2.99
CA ILE A 359 -2.91 1.86 -3.68
C ILE A 359 -4.25 1.24 -4.06
N SER A 360 -4.30 0.52 -5.17
CA SER A 360 -5.44 -0.32 -5.53
C SER A 360 -5.03 -1.78 -5.56
N TYR A 361 -5.95 -2.68 -5.30
CA TYR A 361 -5.69 -4.11 -5.34
C TYR A 361 -6.76 -4.84 -6.13
N ALA A 362 -6.35 -5.95 -6.76
CA ALA A 362 -7.27 -6.89 -7.41
C ALA A 362 -7.16 -8.27 -6.79
N GLU A 363 -8.31 -8.84 -6.42
CA GLU A 363 -8.42 -10.26 -6.06
C GLU A 363 -8.45 -11.07 -7.34
N ILE A 364 -7.44 -11.88 -7.57
CA ILE A 364 -7.34 -12.74 -8.74
C ILE A 364 -7.12 -14.21 -8.34
N PRO A 365 -7.57 -15.18 -9.14
CA PRO A 365 -7.35 -16.59 -8.86
C PRO A 365 -5.86 -16.95 -8.95
N ASN A 366 -5.54 -18.21 -8.75
CA ASN A 366 -4.18 -18.71 -9.00
C ASN A 366 -3.85 -18.57 -10.48
N MET A 367 -2.88 -17.70 -10.79
CA MET A 367 -2.48 -17.34 -12.16
C MET A 367 -1.18 -18.01 -12.60
N THR A 368 -0.65 -18.97 -11.86
CA THR A 368 0.63 -19.63 -12.19
C THR A 368 0.67 -20.27 -13.58
N ASN A 369 -0.48 -20.69 -14.08
CA ASN A 369 -0.63 -21.27 -15.42
C ASN A 369 -1.17 -20.29 -16.47
N ASN A 370 -1.33 -19.01 -16.13
CA ASN A 370 -1.85 -17.99 -17.06
C ASN A 370 -1.10 -16.65 -16.91
N ILE A 371 0.21 -16.70 -17.08
CA ILE A 371 1.08 -15.51 -17.02
C ILE A 371 0.69 -14.46 -18.07
N PRO A 372 0.24 -14.81 -19.31
CA PRO A 372 -0.21 -13.80 -20.26
C PRO A 372 -1.33 -12.89 -19.73
N ALA A 373 -2.30 -13.43 -19.00
CA ALA A 373 -3.36 -12.61 -18.41
C ALA A 373 -2.79 -11.66 -17.32
N VAL A 374 -1.80 -12.09 -16.54
CA VAL A 374 -1.13 -11.21 -15.58
C VAL A 374 -0.40 -10.07 -16.30
N LEU A 375 0.28 -10.37 -17.41
CA LEU A 375 0.96 -9.36 -18.24
C LEU A 375 -0.02 -8.35 -18.83
N THR A 376 -1.20 -8.79 -19.28
CA THR A 376 -2.27 -7.89 -19.76
C THR A 376 -2.72 -6.93 -18.65
N MET A 377 -2.93 -7.42 -17.44
CA MET A 377 -3.28 -6.58 -16.30
C MET A 377 -2.15 -5.61 -15.90
N ILE A 378 -0.89 -6.06 -15.99
CA ILE A 378 0.28 -5.21 -15.73
C ILE A 378 0.37 -4.07 -16.75
N GLN A 379 0.15 -4.37 -18.04
CA GLN A 379 0.08 -3.33 -19.08
C GLN A 379 -1.03 -2.33 -18.79
N TYR A 380 -2.19 -2.81 -18.34
CA TYR A 380 -3.30 -1.93 -17.97
C TYR A 380 -2.94 -1.02 -16.77
N ILE A 381 -2.23 -1.54 -15.77
CA ILE A 381 -1.72 -0.73 -14.65
C ILE A 381 -0.84 0.40 -15.18
N TYR A 382 0.12 0.10 -16.07
CA TYR A 382 0.99 1.12 -16.65
C TYR A 382 0.22 2.26 -17.32
N ASP A 383 -0.85 1.93 -18.02
CA ASP A 383 -1.61 2.89 -18.81
C ASP A 383 -2.63 3.70 -18.00
N HIS A 384 -3.17 3.16 -16.91
CA HIS A 384 -4.38 3.70 -16.29
C HIS A 384 -4.26 4.06 -14.82
N ILE A 385 -3.42 3.39 -14.02
CA ILE A 385 -3.41 3.58 -12.56
C ILE A 385 -2.00 3.77 -12.00
N SER A 386 -1.84 4.63 -11.00
CA SER A 386 -0.51 4.99 -10.49
C SER A 386 0.16 3.88 -9.69
N TYR A 387 -0.61 3.16 -8.85
CA TYR A 387 -0.09 2.16 -7.94
C TYR A 387 -1.11 1.06 -7.69
N ALA A 388 -0.74 -0.16 -8.01
CA ALA A 388 -1.60 -1.33 -7.86
C ALA A 388 -0.85 -2.58 -7.39
N GLU A 389 -1.59 -3.51 -6.79
CA GLU A 389 -1.14 -4.82 -6.34
C GLU A 389 -2.14 -5.91 -6.67
N PHE A 390 -1.66 -7.16 -6.72
CA PHE A 390 -2.51 -8.33 -6.94
C PHE A 390 -2.57 -9.21 -5.69
N ASN A 391 -3.76 -9.65 -5.38
CA ASN A 391 -4.02 -10.72 -4.41
C ASN A 391 -4.21 -12.03 -5.16
N THR A 392 -3.17 -12.84 -5.21
CA THR A 392 -3.27 -14.24 -5.58
C THR A 392 -3.34 -15.10 -4.31
N LYS A 393 -3.17 -16.40 -4.42
CA LYS A 393 -3.23 -17.30 -3.26
C LYS A 393 -1.94 -18.12 -3.17
N SER A 394 -1.27 -18.07 -2.03
CA SER A 394 0.01 -18.74 -1.77
C SER A 394 0.07 -19.28 -0.34
N ASP A 395 -0.97 -20.03 0.05
CA ASP A 395 -1.06 -20.64 1.38
C ASP A 395 -0.52 -22.05 1.39
N TYR A 396 -0.15 -22.54 2.58
CA TYR A 396 0.37 -23.88 2.76
C TYR A 396 -0.19 -24.55 4.03
N CYS A 397 -0.63 -25.79 3.89
CA CYS A 397 -1.03 -26.64 5.02
C CYS A 397 0.10 -27.63 5.36
N HIS A 398 0.69 -27.51 6.54
CA HIS A 398 1.78 -28.36 7.02
C HIS A 398 1.31 -29.78 7.43
N GLU A 399 -0.01 -29.98 7.60
CA GLU A 399 -0.56 -31.30 7.92
C GLU A 399 -0.63 -32.23 6.71
N CYS A 400 -1.08 -31.71 5.57
CA CYS A 400 -1.32 -32.53 4.36
C CYS A 400 -0.49 -32.12 3.14
N GLY A 401 0.34 -31.08 3.22
CA GLY A 401 1.13 -30.56 2.12
C GLY A 401 0.31 -29.86 1.04
N PHE A 402 -0.90 -29.38 1.34
CA PHE A 402 -1.69 -28.58 0.41
C PHE A 402 -1.02 -27.24 0.17
N ASP A 403 -0.76 -26.90 -1.10
CA ASP A 403 -0.26 -25.63 -1.59
C ASP A 403 -1.36 -24.99 -2.46
N GLY A 404 -1.93 -23.85 -2.02
CA GLY A 404 -3.05 -23.22 -2.68
C GLY A 404 -3.81 -22.27 -1.79
N GLU A 405 -5.13 -22.14 -1.96
CA GLU A 405 -5.96 -21.26 -1.16
C GLU A 405 -6.56 -21.98 0.05
N ILE A 406 -6.17 -21.57 1.27
CA ILE A 406 -6.84 -21.90 2.51
C ILE A 406 -8.00 -20.92 2.71
N LYS A 407 -9.19 -21.45 3.07
CA LYS A 407 -10.43 -20.66 3.11
C LYS A 407 -10.87 -20.40 4.55
N VAL A 408 -11.68 -19.36 4.72
CA VAL A 408 -12.38 -19.11 5.98
C VAL A 408 -13.71 -19.88 5.94
N ASN A 409 -13.94 -20.76 6.93
CA ASN A 409 -15.16 -21.55 7.04
C ASN A 409 -16.36 -20.74 7.59
N GLU A 410 -17.49 -21.40 7.80
CA GLU A 410 -18.70 -20.78 8.35
C GLU A 410 -18.56 -20.26 9.79
N HIS A 411 -17.62 -20.83 10.55
CA HIS A 411 -17.29 -20.44 11.93
C HIS A 411 -16.25 -19.30 11.99
N ASN A 412 -15.87 -18.69 10.85
CA ASN A 412 -14.81 -17.70 10.70
C ASN A 412 -13.42 -18.18 11.11
N GLU A 413 -13.13 -19.48 10.89
CA GLU A 413 -11.83 -20.09 11.11
C GLU A 413 -11.17 -20.44 9.78
N TRP A 414 -9.85 -20.34 9.72
CA TRP A 414 -9.07 -20.79 8.57
C TRP A 414 -9.09 -22.32 8.49
N GLU A 415 -9.46 -22.87 7.34
CA GLU A 415 -9.62 -24.31 7.12
C GLU A 415 -8.96 -24.73 5.80
N CYS A 416 -8.14 -25.78 5.89
CA CYS A 416 -7.54 -26.41 4.72
C CYS A 416 -8.63 -27.15 3.90
N PRO A 417 -8.80 -26.85 2.60
CA PRO A 417 -9.84 -27.47 1.78
C PRO A 417 -9.59 -28.97 1.49
N ARG A 418 -8.37 -29.48 1.75
CA ARG A 418 -8.02 -30.88 1.53
C ARG A 418 -8.21 -31.76 2.75
N CYS A 419 -7.76 -31.33 3.94
CA CYS A 419 -7.77 -32.17 5.12
C CYS A 419 -8.61 -31.60 6.28
N HIS A 420 -9.27 -30.45 6.04
CA HIS A 420 -10.11 -29.76 7.04
C HIS A 420 -9.37 -29.37 8.32
N ASN A 421 -8.04 -29.31 8.28
CA ASN A 421 -7.25 -28.82 9.41
C ASN A 421 -7.54 -27.34 9.67
N THR A 422 -7.88 -27.00 10.92
CA THR A 422 -8.12 -25.62 11.41
C THR A 422 -7.06 -25.16 12.41
N ASN A 423 -6.08 -26.01 12.71
CA ASN A 423 -4.99 -25.64 13.62
C ASN A 423 -4.09 -24.58 12.97
N ARG A 424 -4.14 -23.37 13.52
CA ARG A 424 -3.40 -22.20 13.01
C ARG A 424 -1.89 -22.40 12.97
N ASP A 425 -1.32 -23.15 13.92
CA ASP A 425 0.12 -23.43 13.98
C ASP A 425 0.59 -24.33 12.83
N LYS A 426 -0.33 -25.02 12.18
CA LYS A 426 -0.10 -25.88 11.02
C LYS A 426 -0.58 -25.29 9.68
N LEU A 427 -0.99 -24.05 9.68
CA LEU A 427 -1.44 -23.33 8.49
C LEU A 427 -0.57 -22.10 8.29
N THR A 428 0.05 -21.99 7.13
CA THR A 428 0.64 -20.73 6.67
C THR A 428 -0.36 -20.06 5.73
N VAL A 429 -1.02 -19.02 6.22
CA VAL A 429 -2.01 -18.24 5.46
C VAL A 429 -1.49 -16.84 5.27
N ILE A 430 -1.37 -16.42 4.02
CA ILE A 430 -0.82 -15.13 3.65
C ILE A 430 -1.85 -14.36 2.82
N ARG A 431 -2.18 -13.15 3.27
CA ARG A 431 -3.12 -12.26 2.58
C ARG A 431 -2.55 -10.86 2.51
N ARG A 432 -2.89 -10.18 1.42
CA ARG A 432 -2.66 -8.74 1.37
C ARG A 432 -3.64 -8.02 2.26
N THR A 433 -3.07 -7.15 3.06
CA THR A 433 -3.82 -6.24 3.92
C THR A 433 -3.19 -4.87 3.82
N CYS A 434 -3.84 -3.94 3.12
CA CYS A 434 -3.43 -2.54 3.15
C CYS A 434 -2.08 -2.20 2.49
N GLY A 435 -1.60 -2.99 1.52
CA GLY A 435 -0.37 -2.71 0.77
C GLY A 435 0.86 -3.48 1.26
N TYR A 436 0.69 -4.47 2.14
CA TYR A 436 1.72 -5.45 2.51
C TYR A 436 1.09 -6.82 2.78
N LEU A 437 1.93 -7.84 2.85
CA LEU A 437 1.48 -9.18 3.19
C LEU A 437 1.37 -9.32 4.71
N GLY A 438 0.23 -9.81 5.18
CA GLY A 438 0.01 -10.20 6.55
C GLY A 438 -0.06 -11.72 6.67
N GLU A 439 0.39 -12.25 7.80
CA GLU A 439 0.41 -13.67 8.11
C GLU A 439 -0.55 -13.99 9.26
N ASN A 440 -1.31 -15.04 9.09
CA ASN A 440 -2.07 -15.85 10.06
C ASN A 440 -3.03 -15.16 11.03
N PHE A 441 -2.83 -13.91 11.45
CA PHE A 441 -3.62 -13.33 12.54
C PHE A 441 -4.16 -11.94 12.18
N TRP A 442 -5.47 -11.87 11.98
CA TRP A 442 -6.21 -10.64 11.78
C TRP A 442 -7.31 -10.50 12.81
N ASN A 443 -7.76 -9.28 13.09
CA ASN A 443 -8.95 -9.06 13.89
C ASN A 443 -10.19 -9.64 13.19
N GLU A 444 -11.28 -9.81 13.94
CA GLU A 444 -12.52 -10.43 13.44
C GLU A 444 -13.07 -9.73 12.18
N GLY A 445 -13.07 -8.39 12.16
CA GLY A 445 -13.58 -7.65 11.01
C GLY A 445 -12.70 -7.82 9.76
N ARG A 446 -11.39 -7.92 9.92
CA ARG A 446 -10.49 -8.20 8.79
C ARG A 446 -10.68 -9.64 8.27
N THR A 447 -10.87 -10.60 9.14
CA THR A 447 -11.16 -11.99 8.73
C THR A 447 -12.48 -12.06 7.96
N LYS A 448 -13.51 -11.35 8.42
CA LYS A 448 -14.80 -11.24 7.69
C LYS A 448 -14.62 -10.55 6.33
N GLU A 449 -13.88 -9.46 6.28
CA GLU A 449 -13.61 -8.73 5.03
C GLU A 449 -12.89 -9.63 4.01
N ILE A 450 -11.89 -10.40 4.44
CA ILE A 450 -11.19 -11.36 3.57
C ILE A 450 -12.12 -12.47 3.07
N LYS A 451 -13.03 -12.96 3.93
CA LYS A 451 -14.04 -13.95 3.57
C LYS A 451 -15.02 -13.43 2.52
N ASP A 452 -15.39 -12.15 2.62
CA ASP A 452 -16.37 -11.51 1.76
C ASP A 452 -15.78 -11.06 0.39
N ARG A 453 -14.48 -11.15 0.19
CA ARG A 453 -13.83 -10.71 -1.06
C ARG A 453 -14.27 -11.54 -2.25
N VAL A 454 -14.81 -10.86 -3.27
CA VAL A 454 -15.10 -11.46 -4.58
C VAL A 454 -13.89 -11.35 -5.51
N MET A 455 -13.82 -12.25 -6.50
CA MET A 455 -12.77 -12.23 -7.52
C MET A 455 -13.09 -11.19 -8.60
N HIS A 456 -12.06 -10.46 -9.02
CA HIS A 456 -12.14 -9.45 -10.08
C HIS A 456 -11.72 -10.08 -11.43
N ILE A 457 -12.62 -10.90 -12.01
CA ILE A 457 -12.38 -11.65 -13.26
C ILE A 457 -13.11 -11.00 -14.42
#